data_35fba4839473ebbcbb02befd622b8b5d
#
_entry.id   35fba4839473ebbcbb02befd622b8b5d
#
_cell.length_a   1.000
_cell.length_b   1.000
_cell.length_c   1.000
_cell.angle_alpha   90.00
_cell.angle_beta   90.00
_cell.angle_gamma   90.00
#
_symmetry.space_group_name_H-M   'P 1'
#
loop_
_entity.id
_entity.type
_entity.pdbx_description
1 polymer ?
#
loop_
_entity_poly.entity_id
_entity_poly.type
_entity_poly.pdbx_seq_one_letter_code
_entity_poly.pdbx_strand_id
1 'polypeptide(L)'
;MRPVSATGYALLGAGLIAIAYGLARYAFGLFVPSIRAELGLSADAIGIVGSLAFVSFCFASVVAPLVADRLGPRLTAALSGVFALAGLTLISQAGNAVVLGTGVFACGICTGLMMPALSSGAQVAVRADLRGRVNAVMNAGTSAGLIVCVPAVLLLSGAWRLAYGSFAVLAALGVLAALTLIPASAPGSRGQAQPAAPVSRERWLEVMRLTAFCFAMGVAGSAYWIFAPDLVVEVGGLPERLTGYLWLVVGITGLAGAWASDLGDRFGPPATQAVALVALGGATALVAAAPGNLPIALMSAAVFGWAFMTLTGLYLVTGIRLLRDRPSMGPVIPFLAITIGQAVGSPLVGWTIARAGYAEAFVVFAALAALVAAVSVLFPRTCSDAVAEEAAVPRSPAAATTIERRPE
;
A
#
# COMPACT_ATOMS: atom_id res chain seq x y z
N MET A 1 11.14 24.94 -19.60
CA MET A 1 10.55 24.71 -18.26
C MET A 1 11.70 24.69 -17.25
N ARG A 2 11.59 25.40 -16.12
CA ARG A 2 12.61 25.33 -15.06
C ARG A 2 12.62 23.90 -14.51
N PRO A 3 13.79 23.29 -14.27
CA PRO A 3 13.85 21.98 -13.65
C PRO A 3 13.21 22.05 -12.26
N VAL A 4 12.25 21.16 -12.01
CA VAL A 4 11.62 21.04 -10.69
C VAL A 4 12.71 20.56 -9.72
N SER A 5 12.85 21.23 -8.58
CA SER A 5 13.81 20.82 -7.56
C SER A 5 13.46 19.40 -7.03
N ALA A 6 14.45 18.67 -6.51
CA ALA A 6 14.21 17.34 -5.93
C ALA A 6 13.11 17.38 -4.84
N THR A 7 13.12 18.41 -3.99
CA THR A 7 12.10 18.65 -2.97
C THR A 7 10.73 18.94 -3.61
N GLY A 8 10.68 19.79 -4.65
CA GLY A 8 9.44 20.08 -5.35
C GLY A 8 8.85 18.84 -6.01
N TYR A 9 9.70 17.98 -6.62
CA TYR A 9 9.26 16.71 -7.20
C TYR A 9 8.75 15.73 -6.12
N ALA A 10 9.43 15.65 -4.98
CA ALA A 10 9.01 14.80 -3.87
C ALA A 10 7.64 15.22 -3.30
N LEU A 11 7.39 16.52 -3.11
CA LEU A 11 6.12 17.04 -2.62
C LEU A 11 4.99 16.86 -3.65
N LEU A 12 5.27 17.11 -4.93
CA LEU A 12 4.32 16.82 -6.00
C LEU A 12 3.94 15.33 -6.01
N GLY A 13 4.95 14.46 -5.98
CA GLY A 13 4.72 13.02 -5.95
C GLY A 13 3.96 12.57 -4.71
N ALA A 14 4.28 13.12 -3.53
CA ALA A 14 3.53 12.84 -2.30
C ALA A 14 2.06 13.27 -2.41
N GLY A 15 1.78 14.43 -2.99
CA GLY A 15 0.41 14.90 -3.25
C GLY A 15 -0.36 13.97 -4.22
N LEU A 16 0.28 13.55 -5.30
CA LEU A 16 -0.33 12.61 -6.26
C LEU A 16 -0.55 11.23 -5.67
N ILE A 17 0.37 10.74 -4.83
CA ILE A 17 0.20 9.49 -4.07
C ILE A 17 -0.90 9.64 -3.01
N ALA A 18 -1.03 10.80 -2.35
CA ALA A 18 -2.12 11.06 -1.41
C ALA A 18 -3.49 10.92 -2.11
N ILE A 19 -3.64 11.47 -3.31
CA ILE A 19 -4.86 11.33 -4.12
C ILE A 19 -5.08 9.86 -4.51
N ALA A 20 -4.07 9.21 -5.08
CA ALA A 20 -4.20 7.86 -5.62
C ALA A 20 -4.43 6.80 -4.54
N TYR A 21 -3.67 6.84 -3.44
CA TYR A 21 -3.74 5.82 -2.39
C TYR A 21 -4.66 6.23 -1.25
N GLY A 22 -4.58 7.48 -0.79
CA GLY A 22 -5.43 7.95 0.31
C GLY A 22 -6.88 8.11 -0.11
N LEU A 23 -7.15 9.02 -1.07
CA LEU A 23 -8.51 9.37 -1.44
C LEU A 23 -9.18 8.31 -2.33
N ALA A 24 -8.49 7.80 -3.33
CA ALA A 24 -9.10 6.88 -4.28
C ALA A 24 -9.17 5.43 -3.77
N ARG A 25 -8.22 4.97 -2.97
CA ARG A 25 -8.16 3.57 -2.53
C ARG A 25 -8.64 3.36 -1.10
N TYR A 26 -8.01 4.04 -0.14
CA TYR A 26 -8.24 3.75 1.28
C TYR A 26 -9.40 4.50 1.91
N ALA A 27 -9.92 5.57 1.29
CA ALA A 27 -11.11 6.25 1.75
C ALA A 27 -12.37 5.38 1.68
N PHE A 28 -12.40 4.33 0.83
CA PHE A 28 -13.58 3.49 0.65
C PHE A 28 -14.07 2.91 1.98
N GLY A 29 -13.20 2.26 2.76
CA GLY A 29 -13.57 1.68 4.04
C GLY A 29 -14.16 2.69 5.03
N LEU A 30 -13.70 3.94 4.97
CA LEU A 30 -14.16 5.03 5.85
C LEU A 30 -15.63 5.40 5.61
N PHE A 31 -16.09 5.33 4.36
CA PHE A 31 -17.45 5.67 3.97
C PHE A 31 -18.38 4.46 3.81
N VAL A 32 -17.92 3.25 4.11
CA VAL A 32 -18.74 2.03 4.04
C VAL A 32 -20.04 2.14 4.83
N PRO A 33 -20.07 2.68 6.06
CA PRO A 33 -21.34 2.83 6.81
C PRO A 33 -22.39 3.63 6.04
N SER A 34 -22.04 4.84 5.57
CA SER A 34 -22.96 5.70 4.80
C SER A 34 -23.38 5.07 3.47
N ILE A 35 -22.43 4.47 2.75
CA ILE A 35 -22.70 3.83 1.46
C ILE A 35 -23.67 2.67 1.64
N ARG A 36 -23.46 1.84 2.66
CA ARG A 36 -24.34 0.72 2.97
C ARG A 36 -25.75 1.18 3.35
N ALA A 37 -25.82 2.16 4.25
CA ALA A 37 -27.11 2.68 4.71
C ALA A 37 -27.93 3.27 3.56
N GLU A 38 -27.32 4.01 2.64
CA GLU A 38 -28.04 4.68 1.56
C GLU A 38 -28.35 3.74 0.39
N LEU A 39 -27.44 2.85 0.02
CA LEU A 39 -27.64 1.93 -1.12
C LEU A 39 -28.24 0.58 -0.74
N GLY A 40 -28.48 0.31 0.55
CA GLY A 40 -29.02 -0.95 1.04
C GLY A 40 -28.14 -2.15 0.74
N LEU A 41 -26.80 -1.98 0.75
CA LEU A 41 -25.87 -3.03 0.38
C LEU A 41 -25.57 -3.96 1.56
N SER A 42 -25.54 -5.26 1.28
CA SER A 42 -25.10 -6.27 2.23
C SER A 42 -23.57 -6.25 2.45
N ALA A 43 -23.09 -6.85 3.52
CA ALA A 43 -21.65 -6.87 3.83
C ALA A 43 -20.84 -7.65 2.78
N ASP A 44 -21.40 -8.73 2.22
CA ASP A 44 -20.78 -9.50 1.14
C ASP A 44 -20.66 -8.66 -0.15
N ALA A 45 -21.69 -7.88 -0.51
CA ALA A 45 -21.62 -6.95 -1.64
C ALA A 45 -20.51 -5.90 -1.45
N ILE A 46 -20.38 -5.31 -0.26
CA ILE A 46 -19.32 -4.37 0.08
C ILE A 46 -17.94 -5.04 0.01
N GLY A 47 -17.81 -6.27 0.51
CA GLY A 47 -16.57 -7.03 0.42
C GLY A 47 -16.11 -7.26 -1.02
N ILE A 48 -17.06 -7.60 -1.91
CA ILE A 48 -16.81 -7.76 -3.35
C ILE A 48 -16.42 -6.41 -3.98
N VAL A 49 -17.21 -5.36 -3.74
CA VAL A 49 -16.92 -4.02 -4.26
C VAL A 49 -15.54 -3.53 -3.80
N GLY A 50 -15.23 -3.66 -2.50
CA GLY A 50 -13.93 -3.26 -1.96
C GLY A 50 -12.76 -4.04 -2.58
N SER A 51 -12.96 -5.32 -2.92
CA SER A 51 -11.93 -6.15 -3.57
C SER A 51 -11.56 -5.66 -4.97
N LEU A 52 -12.48 -5.00 -5.67
CA LEU A 52 -12.26 -4.53 -7.05
C LEU A 52 -11.11 -3.52 -7.16
N ALA A 53 -10.89 -2.67 -6.14
CA ALA A 53 -9.74 -1.77 -6.10
C ALA A 53 -8.41 -2.55 -6.04
N PHE A 54 -8.39 -3.65 -5.33
CA PHE A 54 -7.18 -4.47 -5.18
C PHE A 54 -6.91 -5.30 -6.44
N VAL A 55 -7.94 -5.89 -7.04
CA VAL A 55 -7.85 -6.64 -8.29
C VAL A 55 -7.35 -5.74 -9.42
N SER A 56 -7.97 -4.58 -9.61
CA SER A 56 -7.60 -3.65 -10.67
C SER A 56 -6.21 -3.03 -10.46
N PHE A 57 -5.81 -2.80 -9.20
CA PHE A 57 -4.45 -2.42 -8.86
C PHE A 57 -3.44 -3.46 -9.33
N CYS A 58 -3.66 -4.75 -9.03
CA CYS A 58 -2.75 -5.81 -9.43
C CYS A 58 -2.59 -5.86 -10.95
N PHE A 59 -3.71 -5.81 -11.68
CA PHE A 59 -3.70 -5.76 -13.15
C PHE A 59 -2.93 -4.53 -13.66
N ALA A 60 -3.26 -3.34 -13.16
CA ALA A 60 -2.62 -2.10 -13.58
C ALA A 60 -1.13 -2.07 -13.25
N SER A 61 -0.71 -2.61 -12.11
CA SER A 61 0.70 -2.67 -11.71
C SER A 61 1.55 -3.56 -12.62
N VAL A 62 0.98 -4.66 -13.12
CA VAL A 62 1.65 -5.53 -14.10
C VAL A 62 1.80 -4.83 -15.46
N VAL A 63 0.79 -4.06 -15.86
CA VAL A 63 0.79 -3.36 -17.16
C VAL A 63 1.53 -2.01 -17.07
N ALA A 64 1.69 -1.44 -15.89
CA ALA A 64 2.29 -0.13 -15.68
C ALA A 64 3.66 0.08 -16.35
N PRO A 65 4.60 -0.87 -16.34
CA PRO A 65 5.87 -0.72 -17.07
C PRO A 65 5.67 -0.51 -18.57
N LEU A 66 4.78 -1.28 -19.20
CA LEU A 66 4.49 -1.16 -20.62
C LEU A 66 3.85 0.19 -20.97
N VAL A 67 2.95 0.67 -20.11
CA VAL A 67 2.31 1.99 -20.27
C VAL A 67 3.36 3.09 -20.10
N ALA A 68 4.20 3.00 -19.07
CA ALA A 68 5.23 4.00 -18.81
C ALA A 68 6.30 4.04 -19.91
N ASP A 69 6.63 2.91 -20.54
CA ASP A 69 7.58 2.84 -21.64
C ASP A 69 7.01 3.47 -22.94
N ARG A 70 5.70 3.33 -23.17
CA ARG A 70 5.05 3.90 -24.36
C ARG A 70 4.68 5.37 -24.22
N LEU A 71 4.17 5.77 -23.07
CA LEU A 71 3.64 7.12 -22.85
C LEU A 71 4.62 8.06 -22.14
N GLY A 72 5.66 7.49 -21.47
CA GLY A 72 6.53 8.24 -20.60
C GLY A 72 5.88 8.61 -19.24
N PRO A 73 6.66 9.11 -18.28
CA PRO A 73 6.22 9.32 -16.91
C PRO A 73 5.08 10.34 -16.77
N ARG A 74 5.13 11.44 -17.53
CA ARG A 74 4.12 12.50 -17.50
C ARG A 74 2.74 12.00 -17.88
N LEU A 75 2.62 11.38 -19.06
CA LEU A 75 1.31 10.93 -19.56
C LEU A 75 0.80 9.73 -18.76
N THR A 76 1.68 8.87 -18.27
CA THR A 76 1.28 7.75 -17.39
C THR A 76 0.72 8.25 -16.07
N ALA A 77 1.34 9.26 -15.45
CA ALA A 77 0.82 9.88 -14.23
C ALA A 77 -0.50 10.62 -14.48
N ALA A 78 -0.61 11.33 -15.60
CA ALA A 78 -1.85 11.99 -16.00
C ALA A 78 -2.98 10.98 -16.27
N LEU A 79 -2.69 9.88 -16.97
CA LEU A 79 -3.64 8.78 -17.21
C LEU A 79 -4.10 8.16 -15.87
N SER A 80 -3.18 7.93 -14.96
CA SER A 80 -3.50 7.48 -13.60
C SER A 80 -4.45 8.47 -12.91
N GLY A 81 -4.17 9.76 -12.96
CA GLY A 81 -5.04 10.81 -12.42
C GLY A 81 -6.42 10.85 -13.08
N VAL A 82 -6.53 10.60 -14.39
CA VAL A 82 -7.81 10.49 -15.11
C VAL A 82 -8.63 9.31 -14.59
N PHE A 83 -8.00 8.16 -14.32
CA PHE A 83 -8.69 7.02 -13.69
C PHE A 83 -9.15 7.35 -12.27
N ALA A 84 -8.37 8.13 -11.48
CA ALA A 84 -8.82 8.62 -10.18
C ALA A 84 -10.04 9.53 -10.32
N LEU A 85 -9.96 10.53 -11.21
CA LEU A 85 -11.06 11.46 -11.47
C LEU A 85 -12.34 10.72 -11.88
N ALA A 86 -12.25 9.84 -12.87
CA ALA A 86 -13.39 9.06 -13.35
C ALA A 86 -13.95 8.15 -12.24
N GLY A 87 -13.08 7.44 -11.52
CA GLY A 87 -13.47 6.53 -10.45
C GLY A 87 -14.17 7.26 -9.30
N LEU A 88 -13.58 8.35 -8.79
CA LEU A 88 -14.15 9.16 -7.72
C LEU A 88 -15.48 9.82 -8.13
N THR A 89 -15.60 10.26 -9.37
CA THR A 89 -16.85 10.79 -9.91
C THR A 89 -17.92 9.70 -10.00
N LEU A 90 -17.58 8.50 -10.50
CA LEU A 90 -18.51 7.37 -10.55
C LEU A 90 -18.98 6.96 -9.15
N ILE A 91 -18.06 6.91 -8.16
CA ILE A 91 -18.44 6.65 -6.78
C ILE A 91 -19.40 7.74 -6.29
N SER A 92 -19.09 9.01 -6.46
CA SER A 92 -19.96 10.15 -6.07
C SER A 92 -21.37 10.05 -6.64
N GLN A 93 -21.53 9.51 -7.85
CA GLN A 93 -22.82 9.40 -8.55
C GLN A 93 -23.44 7.99 -8.43
N ALA A 94 -22.85 7.09 -7.64
CA ALA A 94 -23.29 5.70 -7.59
C ALA A 94 -24.70 5.57 -6.99
N GLY A 95 -25.64 5.02 -7.76
CA GLY A 95 -26.99 4.67 -7.32
C GLY A 95 -27.18 3.17 -7.08
N ASN A 96 -26.17 2.35 -7.34
CA ASN A 96 -26.21 0.90 -7.16
C ASN A 96 -24.78 0.32 -7.04
N ALA A 97 -24.70 -0.96 -6.67
CA ALA A 97 -23.43 -1.67 -6.48
C ALA A 97 -22.55 -1.73 -7.75
N VAL A 98 -23.16 -1.78 -8.94
CA VAL A 98 -22.41 -1.89 -10.20
C VAL A 98 -21.67 -0.59 -10.52
N VAL A 99 -22.35 0.55 -10.44
CA VAL A 99 -21.70 1.86 -10.65
C VAL A 99 -20.65 2.13 -9.57
N LEU A 100 -20.96 1.81 -8.30
CA LEU A 100 -20.02 1.90 -7.19
C LEU A 100 -18.78 1.04 -7.46
N GLY A 101 -18.96 -0.22 -7.81
CA GLY A 101 -17.87 -1.15 -8.12
C GLY A 101 -17.02 -0.72 -9.31
N THR A 102 -17.65 -0.18 -10.36
CA THR A 102 -16.93 0.36 -11.53
C THR A 102 -16.05 1.54 -11.13
N GLY A 103 -16.55 2.43 -10.27
CA GLY A 103 -15.78 3.55 -9.73
C GLY A 103 -14.59 3.08 -8.87
N VAL A 104 -14.84 2.12 -7.98
CA VAL A 104 -13.79 1.51 -7.13
C VAL A 104 -12.74 0.78 -7.99
N PHE A 105 -13.16 0.09 -9.04
CA PHE A 105 -12.24 -0.54 -10.00
C PHE A 105 -11.35 0.49 -10.72
N ALA A 106 -11.92 1.58 -11.20
CA ALA A 106 -11.15 2.66 -11.83
C ALA A 106 -10.13 3.28 -10.86
N CYS A 107 -10.51 3.48 -9.59
CA CYS A 107 -9.62 3.95 -8.54
C CYS A 107 -8.42 3.01 -8.31
N GLY A 108 -8.63 1.69 -8.42
CA GLY A 108 -7.54 0.73 -8.31
C GLY A 108 -6.57 0.78 -9.50
N ILE A 109 -7.05 1.01 -10.72
CA ILE A 109 -6.17 1.26 -11.88
C ILE A 109 -5.29 2.49 -11.64
N CYS A 110 -5.86 3.57 -11.11
CA CYS A 110 -5.09 4.76 -10.75
C CYS A 110 -3.91 4.41 -9.84
N THR A 111 -4.17 3.71 -8.74
CA THR A 111 -3.12 3.36 -7.77
C THR A 111 -2.03 2.49 -8.38
N GLY A 112 -2.38 1.56 -9.27
CA GLY A 112 -1.41 0.68 -9.94
C GLY A 112 -0.48 1.40 -10.91
N LEU A 113 -0.94 2.48 -11.54
CA LEU A 113 -0.17 3.26 -12.51
C LEU A 113 0.67 4.38 -11.86
N MET A 114 0.19 4.99 -10.75
CA MET A 114 0.76 6.23 -10.22
C MET A 114 2.20 6.07 -9.73
N MET A 115 2.47 5.10 -8.86
CA MET A 115 3.81 4.94 -8.28
C MET A 115 4.88 4.59 -9.31
N PRO A 116 4.67 3.67 -10.26
CA PRO A 116 5.62 3.43 -11.35
C PRO A 116 5.88 4.66 -12.21
N ALA A 117 4.84 5.46 -12.53
CA ALA A 117 4.98 6.70 -13.29
C ALA A 117 5.86 7.73 -12.56
N LEU A 118 5.61 7.93 -11.26
CA LEU A 118 6.39 8.88 -10.45
C LEU A 118 7.83 8.41 -10.26
N SER A 119 8.05 7.13 -10.01
CA SER A 119 9.39 6.56 -9.87
C SER A 119 10.20 6.67 -11.17
N SER A 120 9.55 6.45 -12.32
CA SER A 120 10.16 6.66 -13.65
C SER A 120 10.50 8.14 -13.89
N GLY A 121 9.60 9.05 -13.55
CA GLY A 121 9.86 10.49 -13.65
C GLY A 121 10.99 10.97 -12.72
N ALA A 122 11.12 10.37 -11.53
CA ALA A 122 12.21 10.67 -10.61
C ALA A 122 13.59 10.30 -11.17
N GLN A 123 13.66 9.26 -12.01
CA GLN A 123 14.93 8.89 -12.67
C GLN A 123 15.43 9.98 -13.61
N VAL A 124 14.53 10.77 -14.17
CA VAL A 124 14.85 11.88 -15.10
C VAL A 124 15.04 13.19 -14.34
N ALA A 125 14.17 13.47 -13.37
CA ALA A 125 14.11 14.77 -12.68
C ALA A 125 15.08 14.89 -11.51
N VAL A 126 15.51 13.76 -10.90
CA VAL A 126 16.20 13.74 -9.61
C VAL A 126 17.56 13.07 -9.73
N ARG A 127 18.59 13.69 -9.12
CA ARG A 127 19.93 13.11 -9.01
C ARG A 127 19.90 11.74 -8.33
N ALA A 128 20.78 10.85 -8.75
CA ALA A 128 20.80 9.45 -8.30
C ALA A 128 20.92 9.30 -6.77
N ASP A 129 21.73 10.14 -6.14
CA ASP A 129 21.97 10.17 -4.69
C ASP A 129 20.71 10.55 -3.87
N LEU A 130 19.77 11.32 -4.46
CA LEU A 130 18.55 11.79 -3.81
C LEU A 130 17.30 10.95 -4.10
N ARG A 131 17.34 10.04 -5.08
CA ARG A 131 16.16 9.27 -5.53
C ARG A 131 15.53 8.44 -4.42
N GLY A 132 16.36 7.84 -3.55
CA GLY A 132 15.87 7.08 -2.40
C GLY A 132 15.03 7.93 -1.44
N ARG A 133 15.53 9.12 -1.10
CA ARG A 133 14.81 10.07 -0.22
C ARG A 133 13.53 10.59 -0.86
N VAL A 134 13.57 10.91 -2.15
CA VAL A 134 12.39 11.36 -2.91
C VAL A 134 11.32 10.27 -2.92
N ASN A 135 11.69 9.01 -3.20
CA ASN A 135 10.75 7.89 -3.17
C ASN A 135 10.15 7.66 -1.76
N ALA A 136 10.95 7.82 -0.71
CA ALA A 136 10.46 7.72 0.67
C ALA A 136 9.42 8.82 0.99
N VAL A 137 9.68 10.07 0.60
CA VAL A 137 8.73 11.18 0.77
C VAL A 137 7.46 10.96 -0.06
N MET A 138 7.59 10.50 -1.31
CA MET A 138 6.43 10.16 -2.13
C MET A 138 5.57 9.08 -1.49
N ASN A 139 6.19 8.04 -0.93
CA ASN A 139 5.47 6.95 -0.24
C ASN A 139 4.73 7.42 1.02
N ALA A 140 5.30 8.38 1.77
CA ALA A 140 4.63 9.01 2.91
C ALA A 140 3.34 9.74 2.51
N GLY A 141 3.17 10.07 1.22
CA GLY A 141 1.93 10.57 0.65
C GLY A 141 0.72 9.66 0.91
N THR A 142 0.90 8.35 1.06
CA THR A 142 -0.18 7.42 1.43
C THR A 142 -0.78 7.78 2.79
N SER A 143 0.06 7.93 3.81
CA SER A 143 -0.39 8.34 5.16
C SER A 143 -0.96 9.77 5.16
N ALA A 144 -0.34 10.70 4.41
CA ALA A 144 -0.88 12.04 4.24
C ALA A 144 -2.28 12.02 3.62
N GLY A 145 -2.53 11.16 2.63
CA GLY A 145 -3.84 10.99 2.00
C GLY A 145 -4.91 10.47 2.97
N LEU A 146 -4.56 9.53 3.84
CA LEU A 146 -5.46 9.07 4.91
C LEU A 146 -5.84 10.24 5.84
N ILE A 147 -4.87 11.07 6.23
CA ILE A 147 -5.12 12.25 7.08
C ILE A 147 -6.01 13.26 6.36
N VAL A 148 -5.81 13.49 5.06
CA VAL A 148 -6.62 14.41 4.24
C VAL A 148 -8.07 13.94 4.10
N CYS A 149 -8.37 12.64 4.19
CA CYS A 149 -9.75 12.14 4.21
C CYS A 149 -10.53 12.59 5.45
N VAL A 150 -9.87 12.88 6.57
CA VAL A 150 -10.50 13.12 7.87
C VAL A 150 -11.43 14.34 7.86
N PRO A 151 -11.02 15.54 7.37
CA PRO A 151 -11.91 16.68 7.25
C PRO A 151 -13.19 16.37 6.46
N ALA A 152 -13.09 15.56 5.42
CA ALA A 152 -14.27 15.20 4.63
C ALA A 152 -15.29 14.42 5.45
N VAL A 153 -14.87 13.48 6.30
CA VAL A 153 -15.80 12.74 7.18
C VAL A 153 -16.32 13.61 8.30
N LEU A 154 -15.48 14.42 8.93
CA LEU A 154 -15.88 15.28 10.04
C LEU A 154 -16.90 16.35 9.61
N LEU A 155 -16.72 16.91 8.40
CA LEU A 155 -17.54 18.02 7.88
C LEU A 155 -18.73 17.54 7.03
N LEU A 156 -18.59 16.37 6.39
CA LEU A 156 -19.53 15.85 5.41
C LEU A 156 -20.09 14.47 5.82
N SER A 157 -20.14 14.19 7.15
CA SER A 157 -20.73 12.93 7.66
C SER A 157 -22.13 12.73 7.11
N GLY A 158 -22.39 11.56 6.52
CA GLY A 158 -23.63 11.25 5.82
C GLY A 158 -23.72 11.78 4.38
N ALA A 159 -22.86 12.73 3.97
CA ALA A 159 -22.82 13.26 2.59
C ALA A 159 -21.64 12.69 1.77
N TRP A 160 -21.45 11.38 1.82
CA TRP A 160 -20.34 10.70 1.15
C TRP A 160 -20.22 11.03 -0.35
N ARG A 161 -21.33 11.30 -1.03
CA ARG A 161 -21.33 11.72 -2.43
C ARG A 161 -20.58 13.04 -2.63
N LEU A 162 -20.81 14.02 -1.75
CA LEU A 162 -20.12 15.31 -1.79
C LEU A 162 -18.64 15.16 -1.44
N ALA A 163 -18.32 14.28 -0.48
CA ALA A 163 -16.92 13.95 -0.16
C ALA A 163 -16.18 13.38 -1.38
N TYR A 164 -16.74 12.37 -2.05
CA TYR A 164 -16.14 11.82 -3.26
C TYR A 164 -16.11 12.80 -4.43
N GLY A 165 -17.12 13.67 -4.57
CA GLY A 165 -17.11 14.77 -5.52
C GLY A 165 -15.96 15.75 -5.28
N SER A 166 -15.70 16.10 -4.01
CA SER A 166 -14.55 16.95 -3.66
C SER A 166 -13.21 16.27 -3.93
N PHE A 167 -13.11 14.97 -3.69
CA PHE A 167 -11.92 14.18 -4.05
C PHE A 167 -11.71 14.11 -5.57
N ALA A 168 -12.78 14.05 -6.36
CA ALA A 168 -12.71 14.12 -7.81
C ALA A 168 -12.14 15.46 -8.31
N VAL A 169 -12.52 16.57 -7.66
CA VAL A 169 -11.92 17.88 -7.95
C VAL A 169 -10.42 17.89 -7.64
N LEU A 170 -10.00 17.33 -6.50
CA LEU A 170 -8.58 17.20 -6.17
C LEU A 170 -7.84 16.31 -7.18
N ALA A 171 -8.47 15.23 -7.67
CA ALA A 171 -7.92 14.40 -8.72
C ALA A 171 -7.75 15.15 -10.05
N ALA A 172 -8.70 16.00 -10.42
CA ALA A 172 -8.59 16.87 -11.61
C ALA A 172 -7.40 17.83 -11.49
N LEU A 173 -7.22 18.46 -10.33
CA LEU A 173 -6.04 19.28 -10.05
C LEU A 173 -4.76 18.47 -10.11
N GLY A 174 -4.78 17.21 -9.64
CA GLY A 174 -3.67 16.26 -9.74
C GLY A 174 -3.30 15.95 -11.21
N VAL A 175 -4.30 15.78 -12.09
CA VAL A 175 -4.08 15.60 -13.54
C VAL A 175 -3.36 16.81 -14.12
N LEU A 176 -3.85 18.03 -13.84
CA LEU A 176 -3.24 19.26 -14.30
C LEU A 176 -1.79 19.41 -13.79
N ALA A 177 -1.56 19.11 -12.51
CA ALA A 177 -0.24 19.11 -11.92
C ALA A 177 0.70 18.07 -12.58
N ALA A 178 0.22 16.87 -12.85
CA ALA A 178 0.99 15.85 -13.54
C ALA A 178 1.39 16.30 -14.98
N LEU A 179 0.45 16.87 -15.74
CA LEU A 179 0.70 17.34 -17.10
C LEU A 179 1.67 18.53 -17.16
N THR A 180 1.67 19.40 -16.15
CA THR A 180 2.46 20.64 -16.16
C THR A 180 3.80 20.51 -15.46
N LEU A 181 3.88 19.73 -14.37
CA LEU A 181 5.04 19.70 -13.48
C LEU A 181 5.92 18.45 -13.63
N ILE A 182 5.38 17.33 -14.12
CA ILE A 182 6.20 16.13 -14.35
C ILE A 182 6.99 16.31 -15.66
N PRO A 183 8.31 16.01 -15.67
CA PRO A 183 9.11 16.10 -16.89
C PRO A 183 8.60 15.16 -17.98
N ALA A 184 8.54 15.64 -19.22
CA ALA A 184 8.36 14.77 -20.36
C ALA A 184 9.68 14.05 -20.65
N SER A 185 9.66 12.75 -20.76
CA SER A 185 10.78 11.96 -21.25
C SER A 185 10.39 11.33 -22.58
N ALA A 186 11.37 11.15 -23.47
CA ALA A 186 11.11 10.41 -24.70
C ALA A 186 10.73 8.95 -24.35
N PRO A 187 9.76 8.35 -25.04
CA PRO A 187 9.48 6.92 -24.93
C PRO A 187 10.75 6.09 -25.19
N GLY A 188 10.96 5.05 -24.41
CA GLY A 188 12.10 4.14 -24.62
C GLY A 188 13.44 4.59 -24.02
N SER A 189 13.49 5.66 -23.21
CA SER A 189 14.74 6.14 -22.59
C SER A 189 15.23 5.29 -21.40
N ARG A 190 14.69 4.09 -21.17
CA ARG A 190 15.25 3.12 -20.22
C ARG A 190 16.56 2.60 -20.76
N GLY A 191 17.64 2.79 -19.99
CA GLY A 191 18.87 2.05 -20.22
C GLY A 191 18.55 0.55 -20.30
N GLN A 192 19.14 -0.15 -21.24
CA GLN A 192 18.99 -1.60 -21.43
C GLN A 192 19.20 -2.28 -20.09
N ALA A 193 18.15 -2.94 -19.60
CA ALA A 193 18.28 -3.77 -18.42
C ALA A 193 19.30 -4.87 -18.76
N GLN A 194 20.44 -4.85 -18.06
CA GLN A 194 21.39 -5.94 -18.20
C GLN A 194 20.68 -7.27 -17.87
N PRO A 195 20.96 -8.34 -18.61
CA PRO A 195 20.43 -9.65 -18.28
C PRO A 195 20.79 -9.99 -16.84
N ALA A 196 19.78 -10.05 -15.97
CA ALA A 196 19.98 -10.39 -14.57
C ALA A 196 20.40 -11.87 -14.48
N ALA A 197 21.39 -12.16 -13.64
CA ALA A 197 21.82 -13.54 -13.37
C ALA A 197 20.63 -14.41 -12.91
N PRO A 198 20.64 -15.72 -13.21
CA PRO A 198 19.59 -16.64 -12.75
C PRO A 198 19.57 -16.65 -11.22
N VAL A 199 18.36 -16.48 -10.63
CA VAL A 199 18.17 -16.54 -9.19
C VAL A 199 18.26 -18.02 -8.75
N SER A 200 19.03 -18.30 -7.70
CA SER A 200 19.16 -19.67 -7.18
C SER A 200 17.80 -20.22 -6.68
N ARG A 201 17.67 -21.55 -6.66
CA ARG A 201 16.45 -22.22 -6.19
C ARG A 201 16.16 -21.87 -4.72
N GLU A 202 17.17 -21.78 -3.89
CA GLU A 202 17.05 -21.43 -2.46
C GLU A 202 16.51 -20.02 -2.29
N ARG A 203 17.05 -19.07 -3.04
CA ARG A 203 16.58 -17.67 -3.03
C ARG A 203 15.13 -17.58 -3.53
N TRP A 204 14.72 -18.37 -4.51
CA TRP A 204 13.31 -18.44 -4.94
C TRP A 204 12.40 -19.00 -3.85
N LEU A 205 12.84 -20.00 -3.08
CA LEU A 205 12.06 -20.51 -1.93
C LEU A 205 11.83 -19.42 -0.87
N GLU A 206 12.86 -18.60 -0.58
CA GLU A 206 12.71 -17.47 0.34
C GLU A 206 11.78 -16.39 -0.22
N VAL A 207 11.83 -16.08 -1.52
CA VAL A 207 10.87 -15.18 -2.17
C VAL A 207 9.44 -15.71 -2.08
N MET A 208 9.24 -17.01 -2.34
CA MET A 208 7.91 -17.65 -2.21
C MET A 208 7.38 -17.59 -0.78
N ARG A 209 8.25 -17.82 0.20
CA ARG A 209 7.92 -17.73 1.62
C ARG A 209 7.53 -16.29 2.02
N LEU A 210 8.34 -15.31 1.62
CA LEU A 210 8.00 -13.89 1.81
C LEU A 210 6.65 -13.56 1.18
N THR A 211 6.41 -14.03 -0.04
CA THR A 211 5.16 -13.85 -0.77
C THR A 211 3.96 -14.44 0.00
N ALA A 212 4.12 -15.62 0.61
CA ALA A 212 3.08 -16.25 1.42
C ALA A 212 2.75 -15.44 2.67
N PHE A 213 3.74 -14.91 3.39
CA PHE A 213 3.52 -14.03 4.54
C PHE A 213 2.85 -12.72 4.14
N CYS A 214 3.29 -12.11 3.03
CA CYS A 214 2.67 -10.91 2.48
C CYS A 214 1.19 -11.13 2.14
N PHE A 215 0.89 -12.23 1.46
CA PHE A 215 -0.48 -12.62 1.11
C PHE A 215 -1.35 -12.83 2.36
N ALA A 216 -0.87 -13.61 3.32
CA ALA A 216 -1.60 -13.89 4.56
C ALA A 216 -1.86 -12.62 5.40
N MET A 217 -0.86 -11.72 5.49
CA MET A 217 -1.04 -10.39 6.10
C MET A 217 -2.11 -9.57 5.37
N GLY A 218 -2.10 -9.60 4.03
CA GLY A 218 -3.11 -8.92 3.22
C GLY A 218 -4.51 -9.43 3.49
N VAL A 219 -4.69 -10.75 3.57
CA VAL A 219 -5.98 -11.38 3.93
C VAL A 219 -6.41 -10.93 5.33
N ALA A 220 -5.54 -11.07 6.34
CA ALA A 220 -5.85 -10.73 7.72
C ALA A 220 -6.19 -9.24 7.90
N GLY A 221 -5.45 -8.35 7.24
CA GLY A 221 -5.65 -6.89 7.34
C GLY A 221 -6.91 -6.38 6.63
N SER A 222 -7.50 -7.16 5.72
CA SER A 222 -8.67 -6.70 4.94
C SER A 222 -9.91 -6.44 5.80
N ALA A 223 -10.08 -7.17 6.91
CA ALA A 223 -11.17 -6.95 7.86
C ALA A 223 -11.14 -5.51 8.40
N TYR A 224 -9.99 -5.05 8.81
CA TYR A 224 -9.82 -3.71 9.36
C TYR A 224 -10.00 -2.62 8.30
N TRP A 225 -9.32 -2.78 7.14
CA TRP A 225 -9.34 -1.76 6.09
C TRP A 225 -10.71 -1.49 5.50
N ILE A 226 -11.59 -2.50 5.42
CA ILE A 226 -12.90 -2.34 4.79
C ILE A 226 -14.00 -2.16 5.83
N PHE A 227 -13.95 -2.89 6.94
CA PHE A 227 -15.09 -3.03 7.83
C PHE A 227 -14.91 -2.49 9.24
N ALA A 228 -13.73 -1.99 9.66
CA ALA A 228 -13.59 -1.45 11.00
C ALA A 228 -14.47 -0.21 11.26
N PRO A 229 -14.60 0.76 10.33
CA PRO A 229 -15.56 1.86 10.49
C PRO A 229 -17.00 1.39 10.58
N ASP A 230 -17.36 0.40 9.76
CA ASP A 230 -18.70 -0.17 9.71
C ASP A 230 -19.04 -0.92 11.04
N LEU A 231 -18.08 -1.67 11.57
CA LEU A 231 -18.21 -2.34 12.87
C LEU A 231 -18.49 -1.35 14.02
N VAL A 232 -17.73 -0.26 14.11
CA VAL A 232 -17.86 0.70 15.21
C VAL A 232 -19.16 1.52 15.11
N VAL A 233 -19.70 1.69 13.91
CA VAL A 233 -21.00 2.33 13.68
C VAL A 233 -22.15 1.36 13.90
N GLU A 234 -22.18 0.24 13.19
CA GLU A 234 -23.32 -0.69 13.18
C GLU A 234 -23.47 -1.47 14.49
N VAL A 235 -22.36 -1.95 15.05
CA VAL A 235 -22.36 -2.73 16.29
C VAL A 235 -22.07 -1.86 17.50
N GLY A 236 -21.10 -0.93 17.36
CA GLY A 236 -20.68 -0.06 18.44
C GLY A 236 -21.64 1.09 18.70
N GLY A 237 -22.53 1.45 17.77
CA GLY A 237 -23.42 2.59 17.87
C GLY A 237 -22.73 3.94 17.91
N LEU A 238 -21.44 4.00 17.51
CA LEU A 238 -20.71 5.27 17.45
C LEU A 238 -21.20 6.12 16.27
N PRO A 239 -21.30 7.43 16.45
CA PRO A 239 -21.61 8.35 15.35
C PRO A 239 -20.57 8.21 14.21
N GLU A 240 -21.04 8.16 12.97
CA GLU A 240 -20.18 7.98 11.78
C GLU A 240 -19.03 8.99 11.70
N ARG A 241 -19.29 10.26 12.07
CA ARG A 241 -18.24 11.29 12.11
C ARG A 241 -17.00 10.90 12.92
N LEU A 242 -17.15 10.04 13.93
CA LEU A 242 -16.03 9.61 14.77
C LEU A 242 -15.11 8.61 14.07
N THR A 243 -15.57 7.95 12.99
CA THR A 243 -14.74 7.04 12.19
C THR A 243 -13.56 7.76 11.54
N GLY A 244 -13.70 9.06 11.26
CA GLY A 244 -12.61 9.89 10.76
C GLY A 244 -11.40 9.89 11.69
N TYR A 245 -11.60 9.87 13.00
CA TYR A 245 -10.50 9.81 13.97
C TYR A 245 -9.76 8.47 13.92
N LEU A 246 -10.43 7.36 13.59
CA LEU A 246 -9.76 6.08 13.40
C LEU A 246 -8.76 6.18 12.25
N TRP A 247 -9.16 6.74 11.10
CA TRP A 247 -8.29 6.92 9.95
C TRP A 247 -7.17 7.93 10.20
N LEU A 248 -7.46 9.01 10.95
CA LEU A 248 -6.43 9.95 11.39
C LEU A 248 -5.34 9.24 12.18
N VAL A 249 -5.74 8.43 13.16
CA VAL A 249 -4.82 7.69 14.03
C VAL A 249 -4.06 6.63 13.23
N VAL A 250 -4.73 5.87 12.36
CA VAL A 250 -4.07 4.93 11.43
C VAL A 250 -3.04 5.64 10.56
N GLY A 251 -3.37 6.82 10.02
CA GLY A 251 -2.46 7.61 9.19
C GLY A 251 -1.24 8.10 9.96
N ILE A 252 -1.43 8.67 11.14
CA ILE A 252 -0.34 9.19 11.99
C ILE A 252 0.57 8.06 12.44
N THR A 253 0.01 6.98 13.00
CA THR A 253 0.81 5.84 13.48
C THR A 253 1.44 5.04 12.36
N GLY A 254 0.81 5.03 11.18
CA GLY A 254 1.35 4.43 9.96
C GLY A 254 2.63 5.10 9.47
N LEU A 255 2.88 6.39 9.80
CA LEU A 255 4.16 7.05 9.51
C LEU A 255 5.33 6.35 10.20
N ALA A 256 5.08 5.68 11.34
CA ALA A 256 6.09 4.88 12.01
C ALA A 256 6.58 3.67 11.18
N GLY A 257 5.86 3.27 10.14
CA GLY A 257 6.34 2.30 9.16
C GLY A 257 7.63 2.72 8.44
N ALA A 258 7.97 4.02 8.44
CA ALA A 258 9.24 4.50 7.92
C ALA A 258 10.45 3.95 8.69
N TRP A 259 10.29 3.56 9.96
CA TRP A 259 11.32 2.95 10.80
C TRP A 259 11.33 1.41 10.74
N ALA A 260 10.56 0.80 9.83
CA ALA A 260 10.47 -0.66 9.72
C ALA A 260 11.83 -1.33 9.46
N SER A 261 12.71 -0.69 8.64
CA SER A 261 14.07 -1.19 8.40
C SER A 261 14.91 -1.14 9.66
N ASP A 262 14.87 -0.04 10.42
CA ASP A 262 15.64 0.14 11.64
C ASP A 262 15.21 -0.85 12.73
N LEU A 263 13.89 -1.11 12.86
CA LEU A 263 13.38 -2.14 13.74
C LEU A 263 13.85 -3.54 13.30
N GLY A 264 13.80 -3.83 12.01
CA GLY A 264 14.29 -5.08 11.44
C GLY A 264 15.79 -5.29 11.67
N ASP A 265 16.59 -4.25 11.51
CA ASP A 265 18.04 -4.30 11.72
C ASP A 265 18.40 -4.41 13.22
N ARG A 266 17.60 -3.81 14.12
CA ARG A 266 17.84 -3.82 15.57
C ARG A 266 17.38 -5.10 16.26
N PHE A 267 16.20 -5.61 15.92
CA PHE A 267 15.56 -6.75 16.60
C PHE A 267 15.56 -8.03 15.77
N GLY A 268 16.01 -7.95 14.54
CA GLY A 268 15.92 -9.00 13.52
C GLY A 268 14.57 -9.02 12.81
N PRO A 269 14.57 -9.32 11.50
CA PRO A 269 13.35 -9.36 10.68
C PRO A 269 12.29 -10.36 11.21
N PRO A 270 12.64 -11.59 11.69
CA PRO A 270 11.63 -12.53 12.17
C PRO A 270 10.91 -12.05 13.44
N ALA A 271 11.63 -11.47 14.40
CA ALA A 271 11.04 -10.98 15.65
C ALA A 271 10.14 -9.77 15.36
N THR A 272 10.61 -8.81 14.53
CA THR A 272 9.82 -7.66 14.12
C THR A 272 8.54 -8.08 13.40
N GLN A 273 8.63 -9.06 12.49
CA GLN A 273 7.48 -9.63 11.80
C GLN A 273 6.48 -10.26 12.77
N ALA A 274 6.94 -11.11 13.67
CA ALA A 274 6.07 -11.80 14.63
C ALA A 274 5.34 -10.81 15.54
N VAL A 275 6.06 -9.85 16.13
CA VAL A 275 5.46 -8.80 16.99
C VAL A 275 4.44 -7.97 16.24
N ALA A 276 4.74 -7.55 15.01
CA ALA A 276 3.83 -6.74 14.22
C ALA A 276 2.59 -7.55 13.75
N LEU A 277 2.71 -8.86 13.46
CA LEU A 277 1.57 -9.74 13.15
C LEU A 277 0.67 -9.97 14.37
N VAL A 278 1.25 -10.19 15.57
CA VAL A 278 0.50 -10.28 16.82
C VAL A 278 -0.23 -8.97 17.10
N ALA A 279 0.44 -7.83 16.89
CA ALA A 279 -0.16 -6.52 17.06
C ALA A 279 -1.31 -6.28 16.07
N LEU A 280 -1.16 -6.72 14.80
CA LEU A 280 -2.21 -6.64 13.77
C LEU A 280 -3.46 -7.44 14.19
N GLY A 281 -3.27 -8.68 14.62
CA GLY A 281 -4.35 -9.54 15.11
C GLY A 281 -4.98 -8.98 16.38
N GLY A 282 -4.15 -8.55 17.34
CA GLY A 282 -4.58 -7.93 18.58
C GLY A 282 -5.41 -6.66 18.36
N ALA A 283 -5.00 -5.80 17.44
CA ALA A 283 -5.78 -4.62 17.05
C ALA A 283 -7.15 -5.01 16.48
N THR A 284 -7.18 -5.99 15.59
CA THR A 284 -8.43 -6.49 14.98
C THR A 284 -9.37 -7.09 16.03
N ALA A 285 -8.85 -7.88 16.97
CA ALA A 285 -9.63 -8.43 18.07
C ALA A 285 -10.11 -7.34 19.06
N LEU A 286 -9.25 -6.36 19.33
CA LEU A 286 -9.54 -5.29 20.29
C LEU A 286 -10.72 -4.42 19.86
N VAL A 287 -10.80 -4.01 18.60
CA VAL A 287 -11.95 -3.22 18.09
C VAL A 287 -13.23 -4.05 18.10
N ALA A 288 -13.16 -5.35 17.87
CA ALA A 288 -14.32 -6.24 17.91
C ALA A 288 -14.82 -6.48 19.34
N ALA A 289 -13.90 -6.51 20.33
CA ALA A 289 -14.27 -6.74 21.73
C ALA A 289 -15.03 -5.54 22.35
N ALA A 290 -14.77 -4.31 21.89
CA ALA A 290 -15.41 -3.11 22.43
C ALA A 290 -15.66 -2.05 21.34
N PRO A 291 -16.48 -2.34 20.32
CA PRO A 291 -16.67 -1.46 19.17
C PRO A 291 -17.32 -0.11 19.52
N GLY A 292 -18.12 -0.06 20.60
CA GLY A 292 -18.76 1.16 21.11
C GLY A 292 -17.86 2.02 22.00
N ASN A 293 -16.65 1.59 22.31
CA ASN A 293 -15.71 2.33 23.15
C ASN A 293 -14.70 3.08 22.28
N LEU A 294 -14.90 4.38 22.08
CA LEU A 294 -14.04 5.20 21.22
C LEU A 294 -12.56 5.17 21.61
N PRO A 295 -12.14 5.33 22.87
CA PRO A 295 -10.74 5.17 23.28
C PRO A 295 -10.12 3.83 22.88
N ILE A 296 -10.86 2.74 23.04
CA ILE A 296 -10.39 1.40 22.64
C ILE A 296 -10.30 1.29 21.12
N ALA A 297 -11.28 1.80 20.39
CA ALA A 297 -11.26 1.83 18.94
C ALA A 297 -10.07 2.67 18.40
N LEU A 298 -9.76 3.81 19.01
CA LEU A 298 -8.62 4.64 18.65
C LEU A 298 -7.28 3.94 18.98
N MET A 299 -7.19 3.26 20.12
CA MET A 299 -6.02 2.48 20.48
C MET A 299 -5.81 1.32 19.48
N SER A 300 -6.89 0.62 19.12
CA SER A 300 -6.86 -0.39 18.06
C SER A 300 -6.38 0.19 16.74
N ALA A 301 -6.90 1.35 16.33
CA ALA A 301 -6.47 2.04 15.11
C ALA A 301 -4.97 2.40 15.13
N ALA A 302 -4.46 2.85 16.28
CA ALA A 302 -3.05 3.15 16.45
C ALA A 302 -2.15 1.92 16.28
N VAL A 303 -2.53 0.83 16.93
CA VAL A 303 -1.79 -0.44 16.85
C VAL A 303 -1.88 -1.02 15.44
N PHE A 304 -3.05 -0.98 14.81
CA PHE A 304 -3.24 -1.46 13.43
C PHE A 304 -2.39 -0.68 12.44
N GLY A 305 -2.44 0.66 12.49
CA GLY A 305 -1.69 1.52 11.57
C GLY A 305 -0.19 1.29 11.68
N TRP A 306 0.33 1.24 12.92
CA TRP A 306 1.72 0.91 13.17
C TRP A 306 2.09 -0.48 12.64
N ALA A 307 1.32 -1.50 12.99
CA ALA A 307 1.62 -2.88 12.64
C ALA A 307 1.58 -3.12 11.12
N PHE A 308 0.52 -2.65 10.45
CA PHE A 308 0.34 -2.86 9.01
C PHE A 308 1.42 -2.17 8.18
N MET A 309 1.76 -0.91 8.52
CA MET A 309 2.77 -0.17 7.77
C MET A 309 4.20 -0.66 8.08
N THR A 310 4.47 -1.09 9.32
CA THR A 310 5.74 -1.72 9.70
C THR A 310 5.95 -3.04 8.94
N LEU A 311 4.93 -3.91 8.88
CA LEU A 311 4.99 -5.15 8.10
C LEU A 311 5.20 -4.87 6.61
N THR A 312 4.45 -3.92 6.06
CA THR A 312 4.60 -3.53 4.65
C THR A 312 6.04 -3.07 4.38
N GLY A 313 6.58 -2.16 5.19
CA GLY A 313 7.95 -1.67 5.06
C GLY A 313 8.98 -2.78 5.18
N LEU A 314 8.85 -3.66 6.19
CA LEU A 314 9.73 -4.79 6.41
C LEU A 314 9.76 -5.74 5.20
N TYR A 315 8.59 -6.07 4.66
CA TYR A 315 8.48 -6.98 3.50
C TYR A 315 9.05 -6.37 2.21
N LEU A 316 8.84 -5.07 1.99
CA LEU A 316 9.42 -4.36 0.85
C LEU A 316 10.96 -4.36 0.92
N VAL A 317 11.52 -4.04 2.09
CA VAL A 317 12.97 -4.05 2.30
C VAL A 317 13.54 -5.46 2.15
N THR A 318 12.87 -6.47 2.70
CA THR A 318 13.27 -7.88 2.56
C THR A 318 13.25 -8.32 1.09
N GLY A 319 12.21 -7.96 0.34
CA GLY A 319 12.12 -8.24 -1.10
C GLY A 319 13.26 -7.60 -1.91
N ILE A 320 13.61 -6.35 -1.59
CA ILE A 320 14.75 -5.66 -2.21
C ILE A 320 16.07 -6.38 -1.89
N ARG A 321 16.26 -6.83 -0.65
CA ARG A 321 17.46 -7.57 -0.23
C ARG A 321 17.58 -8.93 -0.91
N LEU A 322 16.46 -9.65 -1.05
CA LEU A 322 16.41 -10.96 -1.72
C LEU A 322 16.64 -10.87 -3.24
N LEU A 323 16.17 -9.81 -3.87
CA LEU A 323 16.21 -9.65 -5.33
C LEU A 323 17.12 -8.46 -5.75
N ARG A 324 18.32 -8.36 -5.14
CA ARG A 324 19.30 -7.30 -5.44
C ARG A 324 19.64 -7.20 -6.92
N ASP A 325 19.73 -8.35 -7.59
CA ASP A 325 20.02 -8.46 -9.03
C ASP A 325 18.82 -8.04 -9.90
N ARG A 326 17.66 -7.87 -9.31
CA ARG A 326 16.39 -7.49 -9.96
C ARG A 326 15.68 -6.38 -9.19
N PRO A 327 16.25 -5.18 -9.13
CA PRO A 327 15.78 -4.11 -8.24
C PRO A 327 14.34 -3.66 -8.51
N SER A 328 13.83 -3.87 -9.72
CA SER A 328 12.43 -3.58 -10.05
C SER A 328 11.44 -4.59 -9.47
N MET A 329 11.86 -5.87 -9.28
CA MET A 329 10.99 -6.94 -8.77
C MET A 329 10.96 -6.99 -7.25
N GLY A 330 12.04 -6.57 -6.60
CA GLY A 330 12.20 -6.63 -5.14
C GLY A 330 11.02 -6.08 -4.36
N PRO A 331 10.61 -4.81 -4.54
CA PRO A 331 9.46 -4.24 -3.85
C PRO A 331 8.12 -4.64 -4.46
N VAL A 332 8.07 -4.96 -5.76
CA VAL A 332 6.82 -5.22 -6.48
C VAL A 332 6.18 -6.54 -6.03
N ILE A 333 6.97 -7.61 -5.88
CA ILE A 333 6.45 -8.93 -5.50
C ILE A 333 5.76 -8.90 -4.13
N PRO A 334 6.39 -8.40 -3.03
CA PRO A 334 5.72 -8.29 -1.74
C PRO A 334 4.45 -7.43 -1.80
N PHE A 335 4.52 -6.29 -2.47
CA PHE A 335 3.39 -5.37 -2.53
C PHE A 335 2.19 -5.95 -3.30
N LEU A 336 2.44 -6.65 -4.41
CA LEU A 336 1.40 -7.40 -5.13
C LEU A 336 0.83 -8.51 -4.27
N ALA A 337 1.65 -9.26 -3.55
CA ALA A 337 1.19 -10.35 -2.69
C ALA A 337 0.25 -9.84 -1.57
N ILE A 338 0.62 -8.74 -0.89
CA ILE A 338 -0.25 -8.08 0.10
C ILE A 338 -1.58 -7.70 -0.56
N THR A 339 -1.53 -7.09 -1.74
CA THR A 339 -2.73 -6.61 -2.42
C THR A 339 -3.61 -7.75 -2.92
N ILE A 340 -3.03 -8.84 -3.44
CA ILE A 340 -3.79 -10.06 -3.78
C ILE A 340 -4.43 -10.64 -2.52
N GLY A 341 -3.71 -10.65 -1.40
CA GLY A 341 -4.28 -11.05 -0.11
C GLY A 341 -5.50 -10.20 0.28
N GLN A 342 -5.41 -8.87 0.12
CA GLN A 342 -6.54 -7.97 0.36
C GLN A 342 -7.71 -8.22 -0.62
N ALA A 343 -7.41 -8.50 -1.89
CA ALA A 343 -8.42 -8.82 -2.90
C ALA A 343 -9.22 -10.08 -2.56
N VAL A 344 -8.55 -11.10 -2.03
CA VAL A 344 -9.17 -12.36 -1.58
C VAL A 344 -9.83 -12.18 -0.22
N GLY A 345 -9.18 -11.49 0.70
CA GLY A 345 -9.65 -11.29 2.07
C GLY A 345 -10.94 -10.48 2.14
N SER A 346 -11.06 -9.39 1.36
CA SER A 346 -12.22 -8.48 1.43
C SER A 346 -13.57 -9.17 1.21
N PRO A 347 -13.78 -9.99 0.15
CA PRO A 347 -15.03 -10.73 0.00
C PRO A 347 -15.20 -11.82 1.06
N LEU A 348 -14.13 -12.45 1.54
CA LEU A 348 -14.21 -13.44 2.62
C LEU A 348 -14.68 -12.81 3.93
N VAL A 349 -14.19 -11.62 4.28
CA VAL A 349 -14.67 -10.86 5.45
C VAL A 349 -16.16 -10.56 5.30
N GLY A 350 -16.57 -9.97 4.16
CA GLY A 350 -17.95 -9.62 3.90
C GLY A 350 -18.89 -10.83 3.99
N TRP A 351 -18.47 -11.96 3.40
CA TRP A 351 -19.21 -13.23 3.46
C TRP A 351 -19.31 -13.78 4.90
N THR A 352 -18.23 -13.66 5.70
CA THR A 352 -18.25 -14.10 7.10
C THR A 352 -19.17 -13.21 7.93
N ILE A 353 -19.12 -11.88 7.73
CA ILE A 353 -20.02 -10.94 8.40
C ILE A 353 -21.48 -11.24 8.07
N ALA A 354 -21.80 -11.49 6.81
CA ALA A 354 -23.17 -11.78 6.38
C ALA A 354 -23.76 -13.07 6.99
N ARG A 355 -22.91 -14.04 7.36
CA ARG A 355 -23.35 -15.34 7.89
C ARG A 355 -23.22 -15.49 9.40
N ALA A 356 -22.16 -14.95 9.97
CA ALA A 356 -21.82 -15.16 11.37
C ALA A 356 -21.84 -13.86 12.19
N GLY A 357 -21.80 -12.70 11.54
CA GLY A 357 -21.74 -11.41 12.21
C GLY A 357 -20.33 -10.81 12.25
N TYR A 358 -20.26 -9.58 12.74
CA TYR A 358 -18.99 -8.81 12.79
C TYR A 358 -17.99 -9.38 13.80
N ALA A 359 -18.48 -9.76 14.99
CA ALA A 359 -17.59 -10.24 16.06
C ALA A 359 -16.83 -11.49 15.62
N GLU A 360 -17.53 -12.47 15.07
CA GLU A 360 -16.98 -13.73 14.58
C GLU A 360 -16.02 -13.49 13.42
N ALA A 361 -16.40 -12.63 12.48
CA ALA A 361 -15.53 -12.29 11.34
C ALA A 361 -14.22 -11.70 11.83
N PHE A 362 -14.26 -10.71 12.70
CA PHE A 362 -13.04 -10.06 13.20
C PHE A 362 -12.17 -11.01 14.04
N VAL A 363 -12.79 -11.91 14.84
CA VAL A 363 -12.06 -12.94 15.58
C VAL A 363 -11.38 -13.93 14.63
N VAL A 364 -12.03 -14.37 13.56
CA VAL A 364 -11.43 -15.27 12.56
C VAL A 364 -10.21 -14.63 11.90
N PHE A 365 -10.32 -13.37 11.48
CA PHE A 365 -9.20 -12.68 10.82
C PHE A 365 -8.09 -12.28 11.81
N ALA A 366 -8.42 -12.01 13.07
CA ALA A 366 -7.43 -11.83 14.14
C ALA A 366 -6.68 -13.14 14.43
N ALA A 367 -7.41 -14.27 14.51
CA ALA A 367 -6.81 -15.59 14.68
C ALA A 367 -5.91 -16.00 13.52
N LEU A 368 -6.28 -15.63 12.29
CA LEU A 368 -5.41 -15.82 11.11
C LEU A 368 -4.10 -15.05 11.27
N ALA A 369 -4.13 -13.79 11.69
CA ALA A 369 -2.91 -13.01 11.93
C ALA A 369 -2.03 -13.64 13.02
N ALA A 370 -2.64 -14.12 14.10
CA ALA A 370 -1.94 -14.82 15.19
C ALA A 370 -1.33 -16.16 14.71
N LEU A 371 -2.05 -16.91 13.88
CA LEU A 371 -1.53 -18.14 13.28
C LEU A 371 -0.32 -17.85 12.38
N VAL A 372 -0.41 -16.81 11.54
CA VAL A 372 0.71 -16.39 10.68
C VAL A 372 1.91 -15.95 11.53
N ALA A 373 1.68 -15.27 12.65
CA ALA A 373 2.73 -14.92 13.62
C ALA A 373 3.38 -16.17 14.20
N ALA A 374 2.60 -17.15 14.65
CA ALA A 374 3.11 -18.41 15.20
C ALA A 374 3.94 -19.18 14.15
N VAL A 375 3.45 -19.28 12.92
CA VAL A 375 4.19 -19.90 11.81
C VAL A 375 5.51 -19.16 11.53
N SER A 376 5.53 -17.82 11.64
CA SER A 376 6.76 -17.04 11.42
C SER A 376 7.84 -17.31 12.48
N VAL A 377 7.42 -17.58 13.71
CA VAL A 377 8.34 -17.94 14.83
C VAL A 377 8.83 -19.37 14.71
N LEU A 378 7.95 -20.31 14.37
CA LEU A 378 8.29 -21.73 14.25
C LEU A 378 9.22 -22.02 13.06
N PHE A 379 9.18 -21.18 12.03
CA PHE A 379 10.01 -21.31 10.85
C PHE A 379 10.86 -20.05 10.63
N PRO A 380 11.83 -19.75 11.50
CA PRO A 380 12.52 -18.46 11.54
C PRO A 380 13.51 -18.22 10.38
N ARG A 381 13.72 -19.17 9.47
CA ARG A 381 14.66 -19.03 8.36
C ARG A 381 14.22 -17.88 7.44
N THR A 382 14.77 -16.72 7.66
CA THR A 382 14.65 -15.55 6.79
C THR A 382 16.05 -14.98 6.56
N CYS A 383 16.28 -14.51 5.37
CA CYS A 383 17.33 -13.64 4.83
C CYS A 383 18.62 -13.34 5.66
N SER A 384 18.61 -13.53 6.98
CA SER A 384 19.76 -13.26 7.84
C SER A 384 20.89 -14.24 7.58
N ASP A 385 20.58 -15.52 7.36
CA ASP A 385 21.61 -16.56 7.20
C ASP A 385 22.24 -16.50 5.81
N ALA A 386 21.45 -16.27 4.76
CA ALA A 386 21.95 -16.11 3.40
C ALA A 386 22.79 -14.83 3.20
N VAL A 387 22.46 -13.75 3.90
CA VAL A 387 23.23 -12.49 3.86
C VAL A 387 24.49 -12.58 4.72
N ALA A 388 24.46 -13.31 5.82
CA ALA A 388 25.62 -13.56 6.68
C ALA A 388 26.61 -14.48 5.99
N GLU A 389 26.14 -15.51 5.28
CA GLU A 389 26.96 -16.47 4.56
C GLU A 389 27.64 -15.83 3.32
N GLU A 390 26.93 -14.94 2.62
CA GLU A 390 27.50 -14.19 1.49
C GLU A 390 28.46 -13.06 1.93
N ALA A 391 28.28 -12.52 3.12
CA ALA A 391 29.23 -11.57 3.76
C ALA A 391 30.47 -12.30 4.31
N ALA A 392 30.37 -13.57 4.64
CA ALA A 392 31.45 -14.41 5.13
C ALA A 392 32.32 -15.02 4.01
N VAL A 393 31.88 -14.97 2.74
CA VAL A 393 32.73 -15.39 1.62
C VAL A 393 33.84 -14.35 1.44
N PRO A 394 35.12 -14.70 1.67
CA PRO A 394 36.23 -13.80 1.49
C PRO A 394 36.22 -13.29 0.04
N ARG A 395 36.14 -11.99 -0.14
CA ARG A 395 36.39 -11.40 -1.47
C ARG A 395 37.78 -11.84 -1.90
N SER A 396 37.87 -12.75 -2.84
CA SER A 396 39.12 -13.15 -3.45
C SER A 396 39.88 -11.89 -3.83
N PRO A 397 41.17 -11.74 -3.43
CA PRO A 397 41.98 -10.60 -3.85
C PRO A 397 42.34 -10.80 -5.34
N ALA A 398 41.37 -10.56 -6.22
CA ALA A 398 41.61 -10.58 -7.65
C ALA A 398 42.25 -9.26 -8.06
N ALA A 399 43.46 -9.38 -8.58
CA ALA A 399 44.23 -8.38 -9.33
C ALA A 399 44.82 -7.21 -8.53
N ALA A 400 45.84 -7.52 -7.73
CA ALA A 400 46.99 -6.60 -7.64
C ALA A 400 47.56 -6.47 -9.04
N THR A 401 47.20 -5.41 -9.72
CA THR A 401 47.74 -5.01 -11.03
C THR A 401 49.25 -4.80 -10.86
N THR A 402 50.04 -5.71 -11.40
CA THR A 402 51.45 -5.58 -11.59
C THR A 402 51.67 -4.35 -12.48
N ILE A 403 52.01 -3.25 -11.88
CA ILE A 403 52.57 -2.09 -12.59
C ILE A 403 53.98 -2.52 -12.98
N GLU A 404 54.15 -3.05 -14.17
CA GLU A 404 55.47 -3.17 -14.83
C GLU A 404 56.03 -1.77 -15.04
N ARG A 405 57.02 -1.41 -14.22
CA ARG A 405 57.92 -0.30 -14.51
C ARG A 405 58.73 -0.68 -15.72
N ARG A 406 58.56 0.00 -16.84
CA ARG A 406 59.55 0.02 -17.92
C ARG A 406 60.79 0.79 -17.42
N PRO A 407 61.99 0.24 -17.53
CA PRO A 407 63.22 1.04 -17.45
C PRO A 407 63.45 1.73 -18.80
N GLU A 408 63.89 2.93 -18.71
CA GLU A 408 64.52 3.85 -19.71
C GLU A 408 64.54 3.48 -21.18
#